data_4edef3a4d6ccc2a96a5fd3d757c5c66f
#
_entry.id   4edef3a4d6ccc2a96a5fd3d757c5c66f
#
_cell.length_a   1.000
_cell.length_b   1.000
_cell.length_c   1.000
_cell.angle_alpha   90.00
_cell.angle_beta   90.00
_cell.angle_gamma   90.00
#
_symmetry.space_group_name_H-M   'P 1'
#
loop_
_entity.id
_entity.type
_entity.pdbx_description
1 polymer ?
#
loop_
_entity_poly.entity_id
_entity_poly.type
_entity_poly.pdbx_seq_one_letter_code
_entity_poly.pdbx_strand_id
1 'polypeptide(L)'
;YFVAHGRFAHWFRKARVVHSSSAALNFYSPIMDTAEGNVVVVGDAAAFIETYCQGAMMYGYRAARAILKHLQTGEGFKDYTDYWKSSFEYCWPGEMEKASRSFGLHVLADEELDYIFGLTDNETCDNCYISENTAPDVVKGAILSHMDQIKQERPDIAKKFESLMGKASMEETL
;
A
#
# COMPACT_ATOMS: atom_id res chain seq x y z
N TYR A 1 -15.97 14.06 3.44
CA TYR A 1 -15.91 14.28 4.87
C TYR A 1 -15.00 15.47 5.20
N PHE A 2 -13.72 15.47 4.88
CA PHE A 2 -12.71 16.49 5.22
C PHE A 2 -13.10 17.92 4.84
N VAL A 3 -13.74 18.10 3.69
CA VAL A 3 -14.16 19.42 3.20
C VAL A 3 -15.33 20.01 4.01
N ALA A 4 -16.26 19.15 4.49
CA ALA A 4 -17.48 19.58 5.15
C ALA A 4 -17.42 19.47 6.69
N HIS A 5 -16.70 18.49 7.23
CA HIS A 5 -16.77 18.12 8.65
C HIS A 5 -15.40 17.94 9.32
N GLY A 6 -14.34 17.83 8.54
CA GLY A 6 -13.02 17.59 9.08
C GLY A 6 -12.38 18.82 9.75
N ARG A 7 -11.27 18.59 10.45
CA ARG A 7 -10.45 19.61 11.11
C ARG A 7 -10.14 20.81 10.21
N PHE A 8 -10.00 20.59 8.92
CA PHE A 8 -9.65 21.58 7.91
C PHE A 8 -10.87 22.14 7.16
N ALA A 9 -12.11 21.79 7.53
CA ALA A 9 -13.32 22.24 6.84
C ALA A 9 -13.41 23.77 6.74
N HIS A 10 -12.86 24.50 7.70
CA HIS A 10 -12.84 25.96 7.70
C HIS A 10 -12.05 26.56 6.52
N TRP A 11 -11.07 25.84 5.93
CA TRP A 11 -10.33 26.27 4.74
C TRP A 11 -11.21 26.26 3.49
N PHE A 12 -12.23 25.42 3.47
CA PHE A 12 -13.09 25.18 2.31
C PHE A 12 -14.43 25.93 2.36
N ARG A 13 -14.65 26.80 3.37
CA ARG A 13 -15.94 27.50 3.54
C ARG A 13 -16.41 28.28 2.30
N LYS A 14 -15.47 28.77 1.48
CA LYS A 14 -15.74 29.50 0.24
C LYS A 14 -15.51 28.64 -1.02
N ALA A 15 -15.12 27.38 -0.86
CA ALA A 15 -14.87 26.49 -1.97
C ALA A 15 -16.18 25.96 -2.55
N ARG A 16 -16.21 25.80 -3.86
CA ARG A 16 -17.29 25.14 -4.58
C ARG A 16 -16.73 23.86 -5.21
N VAL A 17 -17.37 22.73 -4.95
CA VAL A 17 -17.04 21.48 -5.63
C VAL A 17 -17.42 21.61 -7.10
N VAL A 18 -16.44 21.56 -7.97
CA VAL A 18 -16.64 21.66 -9.44
C VAL A 18 -16.68 20.28 -10.10
N HIS A 19 -16.07 19.28 -9.48
CA HIS A 19 -16.07 17.91 -9.96
C HIS A 19 -15.87 16.96 -8.77
N SER A 20 -16.45 15.77 -8.86
CA SER A 20 -16.24 14.67 -7.91
C SER A 20 -16.08 13.38 -8.69
N SER A 21 -15.11 12.57 -8.31
CA SER A 21 -14.89 11.24 -8.87
C SER A 21 -14.60 10.26 -7.76
N SER A 22 -14.87 8.98 -8.00
CA SER A 22 -14.51 7.89 -7.11
C SER A 22 -14.00 6.70 -7.93
N ALA A 23 -13.11 5.93 -7.34
CA ALA A 23 -12.59 4.71 -7.93
C ALA A 23 -12.41 3.65 -6.85
N ALA A 24 -12.52 2.38 -7.24
CA ALA A 24 -12.06 1.26 -6.45
C ALA A 24 -10.60 0.98 -6.82
N LEU A 25 -9.74 0.86 -5.83
CA LEU A 25 -8.32 0.58 -6.00
C LEU A 25 -8.04 -0.86 -5.61
N ASN A 26 -7.18 -1.52 -6.38
CA ASN A 26 -6.70 -2.86 -6.04
C ASN A 26 -5.57 -2.74 -5.02
N PHE A 27 -5.86 -3.12 -3.76
CA PHE A 27 -4.93 -3.01 -2.64
C PHE A 27 -4.24 -4.33 -2.29
N TYR A 28 -4.75 -5.46 -2.78
CA TYR A 28 -4.36 -6.78 -2.27
C TYR A 28 -3.39 -7.54 -3.17
N SER A 29 -3.43 -7.29 -4.46
CA SER A 29 -2.59 -8.03 -5.40
C SER A 29 -2.39 -7.24 -6.68
N PRO A 30 -1.16 -7.11 -7.18
CA PRO A 30 -0.93 -6.53 -8.50
C PRO A 30 -1.53 -7.42 -9.58
N ILE A 31 -1.96 -6.80 -10.67
CA ILE A 31 -2.29 -7.53 -11.88
C ILE A 31 -0.99 -8.02 -12.50
N MET A 32 -0.79 -9.34 -12.54
CA MET A 32 0.47 -9.91 -13.03
C MET A 32 0.62 -9.80 -14.54
N ASP A 33 -0.46 -10.02 -15.28
CA ASP A 33 -0.47 -9.88 -16.74
C ASP A 33 -1.14 -8.55 -17.09
N THR A 34 -0.32 -7.55 -17.30
CA THR A 34 -0.75 -6.16 -17.49
C THR A 34 -1.25 -5.84 -18.89
N ALA A 35 -1.22 -6.82 -19.80
CA ALA A 35 -1.70 -6.64 -21.17
C ALA A 35 -2.38 -7.91 -21.69
N GLU A 36 -3.54 -7.72 -22.31
CA GLU A 36 -4.29 -8.78 -22.99
C GLU A 36 -4.98 -8.22 -24.24
N GLY A 37 -4.80 -8.87 -25.38
CA GLY A 37 -5.33 -8.40 -26.66
C GLY A 37 -4.85 -6.97 -26.96
N ASN A 38 -5.78 -6.02 -27.03
CA ASN A 38 -5.50 -4.60 -27.27
C ASN A 38 -5.63 -3.74 -26.00
N VAL A 39 -5.66 -4.37 -24.81
CA VAL A 39 -5.81 -3.68 -23.53
C VAL A 39 -4.48 -3.73 -22.77
N VAL A 40 -4.07 -2.59 -22.25
CA VAL A 40 -2.90 -2.46 -21.34
C VAL A 40 -3.36 -1.77 -20.07
N VAL A 41 -3.06 -2.34 -18.91
CA VAL A 41 -3.37 -1.76 -17.60
C VAL A 41 -2.12 -1.08 -17.04
N VAL A 42 -2.26 0.13 -16.53
CA VAL A 42 -1.13 0.98 -16.13
C VAL A 42 -1.41 1.64 -14.78
N GLY A 43 -0.38 1.87 -13.99
CA GLY A 43 -0.45 2.62 -12.74
C GLY A 43 -1.33 1.95 -11.68
N ASP A 44 -2.06 2.75 -10.93
CA ASP A 44 -2.93 2.31 -9.81
C ASP A 44 -3.98 1.27 -10.22
N ALA A 45 -4.38 1.25 -11.49
CA ALA A 45 -5.30 0.23 -12.01
C ALA A 45 -4.67 -1.17 -12.01
N ALA A 46 -3.33 -1.26 -12.06
CA ALA A 46 -2.59 -2.52 -12.01
C ALA A 46 -2.11 -2.86 -10.60
N ALA A 47 -1.60 -1.88 -9.85
CA ALA A 47 -1.24 -2.02 -8.44
C ALA A 47 -1.14 -0.65 -7.76
N PHE A 48 -1.95 -0.40 -6.76
CA PHE A 48 -1.99 0.90 -6.09
C PHE A 48 -0.75 1.16 -5.23
N ILE A 49 -0.34 0.21 -4.40
CA ILE A 49 0.71 0.43 -3.38
C ILE A 49 2.05 0.84 -4.01
N GLU A 50 2.37 0.29 -5.19
CA GLU A 50 3.71 0.43 -5.76
C GLU A 50 3.84 1.58 -6.75
N THR A 51 2.73 2.06 -7.27
CA THR A 51 2.82 3.00 -8.39
C THR A 51 2.88 4.43 -7.94
N TYR A 52 2.06 4.88 -7.04
CA TYR A 52 1.94 6.30 -6.69
C TYR A 52 2.09 7.23 -7.90
N CYS A 53 2.31 8.51 -7.70
CA CYS A 53 2.44 9.47 -8.81
C CYS A 53 3.71 9.21 -9.65
N GLN A 54 4.82 8.91 -9.01
CA GLN A 54 6.12 8.71 -9.67
C GLN A 54 6.12 7.41 -10.48
N GLY A 55 5.65 6.33 -9.88
CA GLY A 55 5.50 5.06 -10.55
C GLY A 55 4.50 5.14 -11.70
N ALA A 56 3.35 5.78 -11.50
CA ALA A 56 2.36 5.95 -12.55
C ALA A 56 2.95 6.66 -13.80
N MET A 57 3.78 7.70 -13.60
CA MET A 57 4.48 8.36 -14.72
C MET A 57 5.48 7.44 -15.41
N MET A 58 6.27 6.69 -14.64
CA MET A 58 7.28 5.77 -15.18
C MET A 58 6.64 4.63 -15.96
N TYR A 59 5.61 4.00 -15.41
CA TYR A 59 4.88 2.92 -16.07
C TYR A 59 4.09 3.44 -17.26
N GLY A 60 3.51 4.63 -17.19
CA GLY A 60 2.88 5.29 -18.32
C GLY A 60 3.85 5.49 -19.49
N TYR A 61 5.06 5.95 -19.22
CA TYR A 61 6.11 6.09 -20.23
C TYR A 61 6.50 4.73 -20.85
N ARG A 62 6.70 3.69 -20.03
CA ARG A 62 7.03 2.35 -20.50
C ARG A 62 5.89 1.73 -21.31
N ALA A 63 4.65 1.88 -20.85
CA ALA A 63 3.48 1.42 -21.58
C ALA A 63 3.34 2.12 -22.94
N ALA A 64 3.54 3.42 -23.01
CA ALA A 64 3.47 4.17 -24.27
C ALA A 64 4.51 3.64 -25.28
N ARG A 65 5.73 3.37 -24.87
CA ARG A 65 6.76 2.75 -25.72
C ARG A 65 6.38 1.35 -26.17
N ALA A 66 5.82 0.55 -25.28
CA ALA A 66 5.34 -0.80 -25.60
C ALA A 66 4.19 -0.77 -26.61
N ILE A 67 3.25 0.16 -26.44
CA ILE A 67 2.14 0.38 -27.38
C ILE A 67 2.68 0.76 -28.75
N LEU A 68 3.60 1.73 -28.84
CA LEU A 68 4.22 2.10 -30.11
C LEU A 68 4.89 0.91 -30.80
N LYS A 69 5.67 0.13 -30.06
CA LYS A 69 6.29 -1.08 -30.59
C LYS A 69 5.24 -2.10 -31.03
N HIS A 70 4.20 -2.31 -30.22
CA HIS A 70 3.12 -3.26 -30.56
C HIS A 70 2.40 -2.88 -31.86
N LEU A 71 2.10 -1.59 -32.05
CA LEU A 71 1.48 -1.10 -33.29
C LEU A 71 2.36 -1.31 -34.52
N GLN A 72 3.68 -1.36 -34.35
CA GLN A 72 4.63 -1.57 -35.45
C GLN A 72 4.93 -3.05 -35.71
N THR A 73 5.00 -3.87 -34.67
CA THR A 73 5.53 -5.23 -34.75
C THR A 73 4.58 -6.33 -34.28
N GLY A 74 3.52 -5.96 -33.55
CA GLY A 74 2.63 -6.91 -32.87
C GLY A 74 3.16 -7.47 -31.54
N GLU A 75 4.37 -7.09 -31.08
CA GLU A 75 5.07 -7.76 -29.97
C GLU A 75 5.44 -6.84 -28.78
N GLY A 76 4.94 -5.62 -28.74
CA GLY A 76 5.39 -4.65 -27.72
C GLY A 76 4.95 -4.95 -26.29
N PHE A 77 3.81 -5.59 -26.08
CA PHE A 77 3.20 -5.74 -24.75
C PHE A 77 3.97 -6.69 -23.84
N LYS A 78 4.65 -7.69 -24.40
CA LYS A 78 5.49 -8.57 -23.60
C LYS A 78 6.59 -7.80 -22.86
N ASP A 79 7.24 -6.86 -23.52
CA ASP A 79 8.30 -6.04 -22.92
C ASP A 79 7.79 -5.23 -21.74
N TYR A 80 6.55 -4.72 -21.82
CA TYR A 80 5.93 -3.99 -20.73
C TYR A 80 5.57 -4.89 -19.55
N THR A 81 4.99 -6.05 -19.82
CA THR A 81 4.63 -7.02 -18.78
C THR A 81 5.88 -7.58 -18.07
N ASP A 82 6.94 -7.87 -18.80
CA ASP A 82 8.20 -8.33 -18.23
C ASP A 82 8.84 -7.22 -17.35
N TYR A 83 8.82 -5.98 -17.83
CA TYR A 83 9.27 -4.83 -17.05
C TYR A 83 8.45 -4.65 -15.78
N TRP A 84 7.12 -4.72 -15.87
CA TRP A 84 6.21 -4.63 -14.73
C TRP A 84 6.55 -5.70 -13.67
N LYS A 85 6.63 -6.97 -14.07
CA LYS A 85 6.91 -8.10 -13.16
C LYS A 85 8.29 -8.01 -12.50
N SER A 86 9.26 -7.39 -13.14
CA SER A 86 10.63 -7.25 -12.63
C SER A 86 10.87 -5.95 -11.84
N SER A 87 9.92 -5.04 -11.83
CA SER A 87 10.16 -3.68 -11.31
C SER A 87 10.07 -3.59 -9.79
N PHE A 88 9.28 -4.44 -9.15
CA PHE A 88 9.13 -4.43 -7.70
C PHE A 88 8.76 -5.79 -7.11
N GLU A 89 9.11 -5.95 -5.85
CA GLU A 89 8.94 -7.19 -5.09
C GLU A 89 7.48 -7.57 -4.91
N TYR A 90 6.58 -6.61 -4.78
CA TYR A 90 5.15 -6.83 -4.61
C TYR A 90 4.45 -7.42 -5.84
N CYS A 91 5.10 -7.44 -6.99
CA CYS A 91 4.66 -8.22 -8.14
C CYS A 91 4.82 -9.73 -7.92
N TRP A 92 5.54 -10.15 -6.88
CA TRP A 92 5.65 -11.56 -6.54
C TRP A 92 4.39 -12.03 -5.83
N PRO A 93 3.89 -13.24 -6.15
CA PRO A 93 2.70 -13.78 -5.52
C PRO A 93 2.78 -13.76 -3.99
N GLY A 94 1.76 -13.22 -3.35
CA GLY A 94 1.65 -13.16 -1.89
C GLY A 94 2.37 -12.01 -1.21
N GLU A 95 3.33 -11.31 -1.84
CA GLU A 95 4.05 -10.21 -1.19
C GLU A 95 3.15 -9.00 -0.89
N MET A 96 2.26 -8.65 -1.83
CA MET A 96 1.25 -7.60 -1.62
C MET A 96 0.30 -7.93 -0.47
N GLU A 97 -0.09 -9.20 -0.36
CA GLU A 97 -0.94 -9.67 0.72
C GLU A 97 -0.22 -9.64 2.07
N LYS A 98 1.04 -10.04 2.12
CA LYS A 98 1.88 -9.88 3.31
C LYS A 98 2.02 -8.41 3.70
N ALA A 99 2.31 -7.54 2.76
CA ALA A 99 2.41 -6.10 2.99
C ALA A 99 1.10 -5.53 3.55
N SER A 100 -0.04 -5.84 2.94
CA SER A 100 -1.35 -5.36 3.40
C SER A 100 -1.71 -5.85 4.80
N ARG A 101 -1.30 -7.07 5.16
CA ARG A 101 -1.51 -7.65 6.50
C ARG A 101 -0.56 -7.06 7.53
N SER A 102 0.68 -6.76 7.18
CA SER A 102 1.65 -6.17 8.10
C SER A 102 1.28 -4.74 8.53
N PHE A 103 0.45 -4.04 7.77
CA PHE A 103 -0.17 -2.80 8.20
C PHE A 103 -1.26 -2.97 9.27
N GLY A 104 -1.41 -4.07 9.97
CA GLY A 104 -2.43 -4.40 10.98
C GLY A 104 -3.07 -3.24 11.75
N LEU A 105 -2.57 -2.03 11.54
CA LEU A 105 -3.05 -0.77 12.08
C LEU A 105 -4.51 -0.44 11.69
N HIS A 106 -5.03 -1.00 10.60
CA HIS A 106 -6.43 -0.78 10.17
C HIS A 106 -7.48 -1.37 11.12
N VAL A 107 -7.07 -2.23 12.06
CA VAL A 107 -7.95 -2.79 13.09
C VAL A 107 -8.00 -1.94 14.36
N LEU A 108 -7.17 -0.90 14.43
CA LEU A 108 -7.07 0.01 15.56
C LEU A 108 -8.00 1.21 15.37
N ALA A 109 -8.58 1.68 16.46
CA ALA A 109 -9.27 2.97 16.52
C ALA A 109 -8.26 4.12 16.59
N ASP A 110 -8.73 5.36 16.35
CA ASP A 110 -7.85 6.54 16.32
C ASP A 110 -7.06 6.72 17.63
N GLU A 111 -7.71 6.54 18.80
CA GLU A 111 -7.02 6.65 20.09
C GLU A 111 -6.03 5.51 20.35
N GLU A 112 -6.26 4.34 19.74
CA GLU A 112 -5.32 3.21 19.81
C GLU A 112 -4.11 3.46 18.92
N LEU A 113 -4.32 4.07 17.76
CA LEU A 113 -3.24 4.53 16.88
C LEU A 113 -2.40 5.60 17.56
N ASP A 114 -3.02 6.60 18.18
CA ASP A 114 -2.32 7.65 18.93
C ASP A 114 -1.44 7.05 20.04
N TYR A 115 -1.95 6.04 20.76
CA TYR A 115 -1.19 5.33 21.77
C TYR A 115 0.03 4.61 21.18
N ILE A 116 -0.15 3.85 20.09
CA ILE A 116 0.95 3.12 19.44
C ILE A 116 2.00 4.08 18.88
N PHE A 117 1.59 5.14 18.20
CA PHE A 117 2.53 6.15 17.69
C PHE A 117 3.25 6.87 18.83
N GLY A 118 2.59 7.12 19.96
CA GLY A 118 3.24 7.68 21.15
C GLY A 118 4.33 6.77 21.73
N LEU A 119 4.15 5.46 21.70
CA LEU A 119 5.18 4.50 22.13
C LEU A 119 6.37 4.44 21.17
N THR A 120 6.12 4.61 19.89
CA THR A 120 7.14 4.46 18.84
C THR A 120 7.74 5.79 18.38
N ASP A 121 7.39 6.91 19.02
CA ASP A 121 7.79 8.27 18.62
C ASP A 121 9.32 8.46 18.59
N ASN A 122 10.06 7.74 19.41
CA ASN A 122 11.52 7.80 19.45
C ASN A 122 12.22 6.67 18.65
N GLU A 123 11.45 5.78 18.05
CA GLU A 123 11.98 4.76 17.17
C GLU A 123 12.34 5.41 15.84
N THR A 124 13.56 5.86 15.70
CA THR A 124 14.01 6.53 14.48
C THR A 124 14.05 5.55 13.32
N CYS A 125 13.26 5.85 12.35
CA CYS A 125 13.24 5.16 11.08
C CYS A 125 14.03 5.98 10.06
N ASP A 126 15.34 6.00 10.21
CA ASP A 126 16.22 6.82 9.35
C ASP A 126 16.09 6.50 7.85
N ASN A 127 15.53 5.34 7.52
CA ASN A 127 15.38 4.87 6.15
C ASN A 127 13.91 4.54 5.74
N CYS A 128 12.92 4.73 6.59
CA CYS A 128 11.52 4.36 6.29
C CYS A 128 10.94 5.13 5.09
N TYR A 129 11.39 6.35 4.88
CA TYR A 129 10.94 7.19 3.78
C TYR A 129 11.60 6.86 2.43
N ILE A 130 12.61 5.99 2.43
CA ILE A 130 13.34 5.60 1.23
C ILE A 130 12.71 4.37 0.59
N SER A 131 12.14 3.48 1.41
CA SER A 131 11.57 2.22 0.94
C SER A 131 10.28 1.91 1.68
N GLU A 132 9.18 1.86 0.95
CA GLU A 132 7.89 1.44 1.47
C GLU A 132 7.89 -0.03 1.92
N ASN A 133 8.81 -0.84 1.40
CA ASN A 133 8.97 -2.24 1.75
C ASN A 133 9.55 -2.42 3.16
N THR A 134 10.37 -1.49 3.63
CA THR A 134 11.02 -1.57 4.94
C THR A 134 10.21 -0.91 6.04
N ALA A 135 9.38 0.09 5.73
CA ALA A 135 8.57 0.80 6.72
C ALA A 135 7.65 -0.13 7.54
N PRO A 136 6.94 -1.10 6.93
CA PRO A 136 6.12 -2.05 7.69
C PRO A 136 6.92 -2.89 8.69
N ASP A 137 8.11 -3.33 8.32
CA ASP A 137 8.96 -4.14 9.20
C ASP A 137 9.51 -3.32 10.37
N VAL A 138 9.85 -2.06 10.14
CA VAL A 138 10.29 -1.14 11.19
C VAL A 138 9.17 -0.88 12.19
N VAL A 139 7.98 -0.54 11.70
CA VAL A 139 6.80 -0.33 12.56
C VAL A 139 6.45 -1.60 13.33
N LYS A 140 6.46 -2.76 12.68
CA LYS A 140 6.25 -4.05 13.34
C LYS A 140 7.31 -4.32 14.40
N GLY A 141 8.59 -4.08 14.10
CA GLY A 141 9.68 -4.21 15.04
C GLY A 141 9.51 -3.32 16.27
N ALA A 142 9.15 -2.05 16.05
CA ALA A 142 8.86 -1.10 17.12
C ALA A 142 7.69 -1.55 18.02
N ILE A 143 6.59 -2.03 17.43
CA ILE A 143 5.46 -2.57 18.19
C ILE A 143 5.89 -3.80 19.01
N LEU A 144 6.64 -4.72 18.40
CA LEU A 144 7.09 -5.93 19.09
C LEU A 144 8.03 -5.62 20.24
N SER A 145 8.91 -4.63 20.13
CA SER A 145 9.82 -4.21 21.19
C SER A 145 9.06 -3.63 22.41
N HIS A 146 7.89 -3.07 22.21
CA HIS A 146 7.02 -2.51 23.26
C HIS A 146 5.89 -3.45 23.69
N MET A 147 5.86 -4.70 23.21
CA MET A 147 4.71 -5.61 23.43
C MET A 147 4.42 -5.86 24.92
N ASP A 148 5.44 -5.97 25.77
CA ASP A 148 5.25 -6.17 27.21
C ASP A 148 4.58 -4.95 27.86
N GLN A 149 4.98 -3.75 27.46
CA GLN A 149 4.36 -2.50 27.91
C GLN A 149 2.91 -2.41 27.41
N ILE A 150 2.67 -2.73 26.14
CA ILE A 150 1.31 -2.73 25.54
C ILE A 150 0.40 -3.74 26.30
N LYS A 151 0.91 -4.93 26.63
CA LYS A 151 0.16 -5.93 27.42
C LYS A 151 -0.23 -5.41 28.80
N GLN A 152 0.65 -4.65 29.43
CA GLN A 152 0.42 -4.11 30.74
C GLN A 152 -0.55 -2.90 30.73
N GLU A 153 -0.37 -1.98 29.80
CA GLU A 153 -1.10 -0.70 29.76
C GLU A 153 -2.40 -0.80 28.95
N ARG A 154 -2.37 -1.54 27.84
CA ARG A 154 -3.47 -1.66 26.89
C ARG A 154 -3.65 -3.12 26.42
N PRO A 155 -4.11 -4.01 27.33
CA PRO A 155 -4.32 -5.42 26.99
C PRO A 155 -5.36 -5.64 25.88
N ASP A 156 -6.23 -4.68 25.63
CA ASP A 156 -7.16 -4.65 24.51
C ASP A 156 -6.45 -4.59 23.16
N ILE A 157 -5.45 -3.72 23.04
CA ILE A 157 -4.61 -3.56 21.84
C ILE A 157 -3.73 -4.79 21.65
N ALA A 158 -3.11 -5.28 22.73
CA ALA A 158 -2.27 -6.49 22.67
C ALA A 158 -3.03 -7.68 22.08
N LYS A 159 -4.27 -7.92 22.50
CA LYS A 159 -5.13 -8.98 21.96
C LYS A 159 -5.40 -8.83 20.47
N LYS A 160 -5.57 -7.60 19.97
CA LYS A 160 -5.75 -7.37 18.54
C LYS A 160 -4.51 -7.79 17.75
N PHE A 161 -3.32 -7.41 18.21
CA PHE A 161 -2.07 -7.82 17.57
C PHE A 161 -1.83 -9.33 17.64
N GLU A 162 -2.08 -9.97 18.79
CA GLU A 162 -1.98 -11.41 18.94
C GLU A 162 -2.93 -12.16 17.98
N SER A 163 -4.15 -11.64 17.81
CA SER A 163 -5.11 -12.21 16.86
C SER A 163 -4.64 -12.11 15.41
N LEU A 164 -3.97 -11.02 15.05
CA LEU A 164 -3.42 -10.85 13.70
C LEU A 164 -2.24 -11.78 13.45
N MET A 165 -1.33 -11.88 14.43
CA MET A 165 -0.17 -12.77 14.34
C MET A 165 -0.58 -14.26 14.34
N GLY A 166 -1.57 -14.64 15.14
CA GLY A 166 -2.09 -16.01 15.18
C GLY A 166 -2.75 -16.45 13.88
N LYS A 167 -3.42 -15.54 13.17
CA LYS A 167 -3.96 -15.83 11.84
C LYS A 167 -2.86 -15.99 10.79
N ALA A 168 -1.84 -15.16 10.83
CA ALA A 168 -0.71 -15.25 9.91
C ALA A 168 0.04 -16.58 10.05
N SER A 169 0.29 -17.05 11.28
CA SER A 169 0.98 -18.34 11.52
C SER A 169 0.15 -19.57 11.12
N MET A 170 -1.17 -19.49 11.12
CA MET A 170 -2.05 -20.59 10.67
C MET A 170 -2.11 -20.71 9.15
N GLU A 171 -1.93 -19.63 8.42
CA GLU A 171 -1.98 -19.62 6.95
C GLU A 171 -0.63 -19.97 6.31
N GLU A 172 0.49 -19.79 7.02
CA GLU A 172 1.80 -20.31 6.58
C GLU A 172 1.92 -21.84 6.71
N THR A 173 0.93 -22.50 7.36
CA THR A 173 0.95 -23.95 7.61
C THR A 173 -0.02 -24.71 6.70
N LEU A 174 -0.79 -24.04 5.86
CA LEU A 174 -1.69 -24.60 4.84
C LEU A 174 -1.17 -24.32 3.42
#